data_3e1cf7e35474de993096888fce89d228
#
_entry.id   3e1cf7e35474de993096888fce89d228
#
_cell.length_a   1.000
_cell.length_b   1.000
_cell.length_c   1.000
_cell.angle_alpha   90.00
_cell.angle_beta   90.00
_cell.angle_gamma   90.00
#
_symmetry.space_group_name_H-M   'P 1'
#
loop_
_entity.id
_entity.type
_entity.pdbx_description
1 polymer ?
#
loop_
_entity_poly.entity_id
_entity_poly.type
_entity_poly.pdbx_seq_one_letter_code
_entity_poly.pdbx_strand_id
1 'polypeptide(L)'
;MEERPFEGRVRRDSRGALAPVVVSLALFPLSRYHQHIAPSAPPCMGNKKAKPRSSSNGHRPRNGAGTSKAHVGTVVPESLPWAQSRGPAERSSAENLRTYSIPDLRLERPNFTVTQATEKDGKVRYEVEGDLNSPVPPIRHSKYLSKEQAIEIYRFMLLNRKMEIALENLYKQGKVVGGVYFGLGQEACSCASAYALDSDDWFAPMIRNQGALLVRGFGARDTMMQYMAKADSPTKGRDGTSHFGDIEKRNMVSPISMLGDLIPVLSGVALGARLQGRNIAAMTWIGDGGQSTGVTYEGINFAAVQNLGLVLVVESNLWAYSTPSDMQYRCHDLAERAIGYGIPGIIVDGTDACQVYDAAHEAVERAHRGEGPTLIEAKMMRMKGHAIHDAASYVPKEMVEFYKKRDPLARFENYLVKEKKWLTAKENTDLSAEVEREIEQEREIAVNSPMPTPESAEGGVFCENGCHDIKPKYGMPKVKKGSAAYKETEAAVHLK
;
A
#
# COMPACT_ATOMS: atom_id res chain seq x y z
N MET A 1 -36.14 -35.69 -3.95
CA MET A 1 -35.68 -35.61 -2.53
C MET A 1 -35.81 -34.14 -2.16
N GLU A 2 -36.75 -33.88 -1.26
CA GLU A 2 -37.18 -32.51 -0.92
C GLU A 2 -36.12 -31.79 -0.08
N GLU A 3 -35.80 -30.59 -0.48
CA GLU A 3 -34.99 -29.63 0.28
C GLU A 3 -35.80 -29.18 1.53
N ARG A 4 -35.20 -29.31 2.71
CA ARG A 4 -35.72 -28.68 3.93
C ARG A 4 -34.99 -27.39 4.20
N PRO A 5 -35.68 -26.28 4.46
CA PRO A 5 -35.04 -25.03 4.84
C PRO A 5 -34.51 -25.12 6.28
N PHE A 6 -33.36 -24.49 6.48
CA PHE A 6 -32.67 -24.38 7.76
C PHE A 6 -33.39 -23.31 8.61
N GLU A 7 -34.28 -23.69 9.49
CA GLU A 7 -34.89 -22.80 10.49
C GLU A 7 -33.95 -22.66 11.70
N GLY A 8 -33.33 -21.53 11.85
CA GLY A 8 -32.63 -21.10 13.06
C GLY A 8 -33.64 -20.78 14.16
N ARG A 9 -33.81 -21.65 15.15
CA ARG A 9 -34.64 -21.39 16.35
C ARG A 9 -33.96 -20.34 17.23
N VAL A 10 -34.50 -19.14 17.27
CA VAL A 10 -34.22 -18.14 18.30
C VAL A 10 -35.00 -18.52 19.55
N ARG A 11 -34.33 -18.85 20.64
CA ARG A 11 -34.99 -19.01 21.97
C ARG A 11 -35.21 -17.63 22.59
N ARG A 12 -36.45 -17.29 22.88
CA ARG A 12 -36.82 -16.15 23.74
C ARG A 12 -36.92 -16.62 25.17
N ASP A 13 -36.37 -15.84 26.10
CA ASP A 13 -36.62 -16.06 27.50
C ASP A 13 -38.02 -15.47 27.90
N SER A 14 -38.51 -15.87 29.03
CA SER A 14 -39.87 -15.54 29.52
C SER A 14 -40.07 -14.05 29.88
N ARG A 15 -39.10 -13.16 29.60
CA ARG A 15 -39.12 -11.72 29.88
C ARG A 15 -39.00 -10.83 28.66
N GLY A 16 -38.93 -11.38 27.47
CA GLY A 16 -39.02 -10.57 26.23
C GLY A 16 -37.77 -9.76 25.87
N ALA A 17 -36.64 -9.93 26.52
CA ALA A 17 -35.38 -9.24 26.21
C ALA A 17 -34.49 -10.12 25.33
N LEU A 18 -33.89 -9.52 24.32
CA LEU A 18 -32.87 -10.16 23.46
C LEU A 18 -31.59 -10.29 24.28
N ALA A 19 -31.18 -11.52 24.59
CA ALA A 19 -29.89 -11.78 25.20
C ALA A 19 -28.78 -11.64 24.14
N PRO A 20 -27.61 -11.06 24.45
CA PRO A 20 -26.49 -11.01 23.53
C PRO A 20 -25.95 -12.42 23.28
N VAL A 21 -25.75 -12.77 22.01
CA VAL A 21 -25.08 -14.00 21.61
C VAL A 21 -23.61 -13.86 21.97
N VAL A 22 -23.20 -14.43 23.10
CA VAL A 22 -21.80 -14.61 23.44
C VAL A 22 -21.29 -15.79 22.61
N VAL A 23 -20.53 -15.51 21.58
CA VAL A 23 -19.72 -16.53 20.89
C VAL A 23 -18.57 -16.89 21.83
N SER A 24 -18.75 -17.98 22.58
CA SER A 24 -17.71 -18.59 23.41
C SER A 24 -16.65 -19.17 22.43
N LEU A 25 -15.55 -18.47 22.27
CA LEU A 25 -14.34 -19.06 21.72
C LEU A 25 -13.86 -20.12 22.69
N ALA A 26 -14.09 -21.39 22.36
CA ALA A 26 -13.49 -22.52 23.06
C ALA A 26 -11.98 -22.42 22.92
N LEU A 27 -11.32 -21.96 23.96
CA LEU A 27 -9.89 -22.09 24.15
C LEU A 27 -9.55 -23.59 24.23
N PHE A 28 -8.99 -24.14 23.18
CA PHE A 28 -8.33 -25.45 23.26
C PHE A 28 -7.15 -25.33 24.23
N PRO A 29 -7.04 -26.23 25.21
CA PRO A 29 -5.91 -26.19 26.12
C PRO A 29 -4.62 -26.58 25.39
N LEU A 30 -3.67 -25.66 25.34
CA LEU A 30 -2.27 -25.87 24.97
C LEU A 30 -1.56 -26.69 26.08
N SER A 31 -1.88 -27.99 26.16
CA SER A 31 -1.15 -28.90 27.04
C SER A 31 -0.99 -30.25 26.39
N ARG A 32 -0.06 -30.35 25.42
CA ARG A 32 0.61 -31.61 24.99
C ARG A 32 1.61 -31.34 23.86
N TYR A 33 2.62 -30.49 24.12
CA TYR A 33 3.85 -30.46 23.29
C TYR A 33 5.01 -29.87 24.09
N HIS A 34 5.23 -30.44 25.28
CA HIS A 34 6.50 -30.25 26.02
C HIS A 34 6.87 -31.56 26.68
N GLN A 35 7.42 -32.47 25.92
CA GLN A 35 8.33 -33.52 26.45
C GLN A 35 9.16 -34.03 25.27
N HIS A 36 10.45 -34.04 25.49
CA HIS A 36 11.55 -34.51 24.63
C HIS A 36 12.16 -33.46 23.71
N ILE A 37 13.09 -32.70 24.27
CA ILE A 37 14.46 -32.46 23.80
C ILE A 37 15.17 -31.65 24.91
N ALA A 38 15.93 -32.32 25.74
CA ALA A 38 16.94 -31.70 26.58
C ALA A 38 18.28 -31.81 25.85
N PRO A 39 19.01 -30.73 25.61
CA PRO A 39 20.40 -30.85 25.21
C PRO A 39 21.27 -30.96 26.46
N SER A 40 22.03 -32.03 26.52
CA SER A 40 23.13 -32.25 27.49
C SER A 40 24.23 -31.22 27.25
N ALA A 41 24.53 -30.45 28.29
CA ALA A 41 25.70 -29.59 28.32
C ALA A 41 26.98 -30.40 28.66
N PRO A 42 28.12 -30.13 28.03
CA PRO A 42 29.40 -30.66 28.48
C PRO A 42 29.99 -29.83 29.64
N PRO A 43 30.83 -30.42 30.51
CA PRO A 43 31.23 -29.83 31.76
C PRO A 43 32.34 -28.78 31.64
N CYS A 44 32.21 -27.75 32.47
CA CYS A 44 33.25 -26.73 32.69
C CYS A 44 34.49 -27.31 33.33
N MET A 45 35.65 -27.09 32.75
CA MET A 45 36.96 -27.27 33.43
C MET A 45 37.66 -25.93 33.68
N GLY A 46 37.80 -25.66 34.94
CA GLY A 46 39.03 -25.24 35.61
C GLY A 46 39.69 -23.89 35.29
N ASN A 47 39.45 -22.95 36.18
CA ASN A 47 40.26 -21.77 36.45
C ASN A 47 41.78 -22.04 36.61
N LYS A 48 42.63 -21.28 35.92
CA LYS A 48 43.95 -20.93 36.44
C LYS A 48 44.26 -19.45 36.25
N LYS A 49 44.42 -18.77 37.36
CA LYS A 49 44.92 -17.39 37.52
C LYS A 49 46.36 -17.30 37.05
N ALA A 50 46.74 -16.24 36.35
CA ALA A 50 48.10 -15.74 36.27
C ALA A 50 48.09 -14.21 36.34
N LYS A 51 48.97 -13.70 37.20
CA LYS A 51 49.18 -12.32 37.64
C LYS A 51 49.96 -11.48 36.60
N PRO A 52 49.92 -10.15 36.73
CA PRO A 52 50.50 -9.21 35.78
C PRO A 52 51.99 -8.96 35.99
N ARG A 53 52.70 -8.60 34.95
CA ARG A 53 54.01 -7.95 35.02
C ARG A 53 54.04 -6.67 34.23
N SER A 54 54.51 -5.65 34.89
CA SER A 54 54.80 -4.28 34.50
C SER A 54 56.15 -4.14 33.79
N SER A 55 56.28 -2.99 33.14
CA SER A 55 57.46 -2.16 32.84
C SER A 55 57.82 -2.15 31.35
N SER A 56 57.77 -1.02 30.75
CA SER A 56 58.51 0.23 30.71
C SER A 56 59.31 0.40 29.43
N ASN A 57 59.08 1.54 28.79
CA ASN A 57 59.99 2.41 28.02
C ASN A 57 60.73 1.94 26.77
N GLY A 58 60.53 2.72 25.69
CA GLY A 58 61.68 3.06 24.86
C GLY A 58 61.39 3.32 23.37
N HIS A 59 61.16 4.57 23.03
CA HIS A 59 61.60 5.31 21.81
C HIS A 59 61.78 4.67 20.41
N ARG A 60 60.88 5.15 19.50
CA ARG A 60 61.11 5.74 18.12
C ARG A 60 61.97 5.02 17.06
N PRO A 61 61.84 5.46 15.80
CA PRO A 61 60.91 4.94 14.79
C PRO A 61 61.66 4.38 13.57
N ARG A 62 61.03 3.57 12.74
CA ARG A 62 61.45 3.43 11.33
C ARG A 62 60.31 2.93 10.42
N ASN A 63 60.30 3.55 9.25
CA ASN A 63 59.46 3.37 8.10
C ASN A 63 59.30 1.93 7.61
N GLY A 64 58.15 1.68 7.02
CA GLY A 64 58.09 0.86 5.83
C GLY A 64 57.15 -0.33 5.90
N ALA A 65 56.36 -0.40 4.88
CA ALA A 65 55.59 -1.50 4.35
C ALA A 65 54.15 -1.67 4.90
N GLY A 66 53.23 -1.28 4.03
CA GLY A 66 51.79 -1.44 4.20
C GLY A 66 51.38 -2.90 4.32
N THR A 67 50.60 -3.17 5.33
CA THR A 67 49.72 -4.34 5.37
C THR A 67 48.30 -3.88 5.05
N SER A 68 47.90 -4.18 3.84
CA SER A 68 46.50 -4.05 3.41
C SER A 68 45.62 -4.88 4.33
N LYS A 69 44.79 -4.21 5.12
CA LYS A 69 43.63 -4.88 5.72
C LYS A 69 42.68 -5.27 4.58
N ALA A 70 42.55 -6.56 4.35
CA ALA A 70 41.57 -7.10 3.44
C ALA A 70 40.18 -6.67 3.95
N HIS A 71 39.58 -5.73 3.25
CA HIS A 71 38.11 -5.59 3.27
C HIS A 71 37.54 -6.86 2.65
N VAL A 72 36.80 -7.63 3.41
CA VAL A 72 35.91 -8.65 2.85
C VAL A 72 34.75 -7.88 2.19
N GLY A 73 35.05 -7.33 1.02
CA GLY A 73 34.03 -6.85 0.12
C GLY A 73 33.41 -8.06 -0.57
N THR A 74 32.09 -8.20 -0.51
CA THR A 74 31.36 -9.07 -1.43
C THR A 74 31.82 -8.73 -2.85
N VAL A 75 32.53 -9.67 -3.47
CA VAL A 75 32.98 -9.54 -4.88
C VAL A 75 31.73 -9.61 -5.74
N VAL A 76 31.20 -8.46 -6.11
CA VAL A 76 30.22 -8.34 -7.18
C VAL A 76 30.97 -8.50 -8.49
N PRO A 77 30.60 -9.44 -9.39
CA PRO A 77 31.28 -9.61 -10.66
C PRO A 77 31.32 -8.29 -11.45
N GLU A 78 32.51 -7.87 -11.87
CA GLU A 78 32.74 -6.65 -12.67
C GLU A 78 31.99 -6.59 -14.02
N SER A 79 31.29 -7.66 -14.40
CA SER A 79 30.63 -7.78 -15.68
C SER A 79 29.15 -7.33 -15.70
N LEU A 80 28.61 -6.80 -14.60
CA LEU A 80 27.24 -6.33 -14.59
C LEU A 80 27.19 -4.84 -14.97
N PRO A 81 26.40 -4.44 -15.99
CA PRO A 81 26.39 -3.08 -16.54
C PRO A 81 26.16 -1.96 -15.52
N TRP A 82 25.55 -2.27 -14.38
CA TRP A 82 25.28 -1.31 -13.31
C TRP A 82 26.43 -1.17 -12.28
N ALA A 83 27.37 -2.12 -12.25
CA ALA A 83 28.51 -2.06 -11.33
C ALA A 83 29.54 -1.00 -11.75
N GLN A 84 29.56 -0.60 -13.03
CA GLN A 84 30.57 0.31 -13.60
C GLN A 84 30.22 1.80 -13.51
N SER A 85 29.00 2.18 -13.10
CA SER A 85 28.56 3.58 -13.23
C SER A 85 28.48 4.38 -11.93
N ARG A 86 28.94 3.85 -10.78
CA ARG A 86 28.81 4.60 -9.53
C ARG A 86 30.09 4.65 -8.73
N GLY A 87 30.66 5.86 -8.71
CA GLY A 87 31.38 6.31 -7.53
C GLY A 87 30.49 6.20 -6.28
N PRO A 88 31.05 6.26 -5.07
CA PRO A 88 30.27 6.24 -3.84
C PRO A 88 29.16 7.27 -4.00
N ALA A 89 27.89 6.82 -3.80
CA ALA A 89 26.74 7.72 -3.85
C ALA A 89 27.08 8.90 -2.93
N GLU A 90 27.11 10.10 -3.48
CA GLU A 90 27.27 11.29 -2.67
C GLU A 90 26.18 11.24 -1.62
N ARG A 91 26.57 11.07 -0.38
CA ARG A 91 25.63 11.14 0.74
C ARG A 91 25.07 12.54 0.71
N SER A 92 23.80 12.67 0.33
CA SER A 92 23.15 13.96 0.36
C SER A 92 23.31 14.52 1.78
N SER A 93 23.87 15.72 1.88
CA SER A 93 23.95 16.38 3.18
C SER A 93 22.53 16.62 3.71
N ALA A 94 22.36 16.69 5.03
CA ALA A 94 21.08 17.02 5.62
C ALA A 94 20.49 18.37 5.11
N GLU A 95 21.36 19.26 4.61
CA GLU A 95 20.99 20.48 3.90
C GLU A 95 20.35 20.23 2.53
N ASN A 96 20.86 19.28 1.76
CA ASN A 96 20.26 18.91 0.47
C ASN A 96 18.89 18.25 0.67
N LEU A 97 18.70 17.49 1.75
CA LEU A 97 17.39 16.88 2.08
C LEU A 97 16.34 17.94 2.44
N ARG A 98 16.74 19.04 3.08
CA ARG A 98 15.83 20.18 3.39
C ARG A 98 15.39 20.93 2.13
N THR A 99 16.17 20.94 1.08
CA THR A 99 15.82 21.61 -0.19
C THR A 99 14.86 20.79 -1.05
N TYR A 100 14.68 19.48 -0.78
CA TYR A 100 13.67 18.65 -1.45
C TYR A 100 12.24 18.82 -0.90
N SER A 101 12.05 19.43 0.27
CA SER A 101 10.72 19.92 0.62
C SER A 101 10.40 21.05 -0.34
N ILE A 102 9.48 20.86 -1.27
CA ILE A 102 8.99 21.95 -2.13
C ILE A 102 8.44 22.98 -1.15
N PRO A 103 9.12 24.11 -0.89
CA PRO A 103 8.75 25.02 0.18
C PRO A 103 7.33 25.57 0.01
N ASP A 104 6.85 25.64 -1.24
CA ASP A 104 5.54 26.14 -1.63
C ASP A 104 4.41 25.11 -1.48
N LEU A 105 4.72 23.84 -1.16
CA LEU A 105 3.74 22.77 -0.93
C LEU A 105 3.52 22.46 0.56
N ARG A 106 4.07 23.25 1.48
CA ARG A 106 3.71 23.15 2.89
C ARG A 106 2.23 23.50 3.06
N LEU A 107 1.42 22.49 3.18
CA LEU A 107 0.10 22.63 3.71
C LEU A 107 0.23 22.79 5.23
N GLU A 108 -0.34 23.87 5.72
CA GLU A 108 -0.60 23.93 7.14
C GLU A 108 -1.47 22.73 7.51
N ARG A 109 -0.98 21.89 8.39
CA ARG A 109 -1.79 20.87 9.04
C ARG A 109 -3.01 21.59 9.62
N PRO A 110 -4.22 21.02 9.49
CA PRO A 110 -5.31 21.49 10.30
C PRO A 110 -4.82 21.52 11.75
N ASN A 111 -4.88 22.66 12.38
CA ASN A 111 -4.35 22.85 13.73
C ASN A 111 -5.34 22.27 14.77
N PHE A 112 -5.51 20.96 14.71
CA PHE A 112 -6.29 20.22 15.70
C PHE A 112 -5.60 18.91 16.05
N THR A 113 -5.87 18.42 17.26
CA THR A 113 -5.45 17.11 17.76
C THR A 113 -6.67 16.28 18.15
N VAL A 114 -6.54 14.97 18.04
CA VAL A 114 -7.58 14.03 18.46
C VAL A 114 -7.14 13.39 19.77
N THR A 115 -7.88 13.63 20.84
CA THR A 115 -7.62 13.08 22.17
C THR A 115 -8.62 12.00 22.52
N GLN A 116 -8.19 11.05 23.32
CA GLN A 116 -9.06 9.97 23.83
C GLN A 116 -9.69 10.38 25.14
N ALA A 117 -11.03 10.38 25.20
CA ALA A 117 -11.79 10.52 26.41
C ALA A 117 -12.48 9.18 26.77
N THR A 118 -12.53 8.85 28.07
CA THR A 118 -13.24 7.67 28.54
C THR A 118 -14.52 8.12 29.22
N GLU A 119 -15.67 7.64 28.73
CA GLU A 119 -16.97 7.91 29.36
C GLU A 119 -17.13 7.14 30.67
N LYS A 120 -18.09 7.59 31.52
CA LYS A 120 -18.34 6.99 32.84
C LYS A 120 -18.77 5.51 32.76
N ASP A 121 -19.29 5.08 31.62
CA ASP A 121 -19.66 3.70 31.32
C ASP A 121 -18.50 2.84 30.77
N GLY A 122 -17.28 3.41 30.70
CA GLY A 122 -16.07 2.75 30.19
C GLY A 122 -15.92 2.79 28.67
N LYS A 123 -16.85 3.40 27.94
CA LYS A 123 -16.71 3.57 26.49
C LYS A 123 -15.65 4.59 26.16
N VAL A 124 -14.90 4.32 25.11
CA VAL A 124 -13.92 5.22 24.56
C VAL A 124 -14.59 6.15 23.56
N ARG A 125 -14.41 7.44 23.75
CA ARG A 125 -14.80 8.49 22.83
C ARG A 125 -13.56 9.28 22.42
N TYR A 126 -13.53 9.77 21.20
CA TYR A 126 -12.51 10.70 20.75
C TYR A 126 -13.08 12.13 20.69
N GLU A 127 -12.28 13.07 21.14
CA GLU A 127 -12.57 14.51 21.10
C GLU A 127 -11.55 15.22 20.25
N VAL A 128 -11.98 16.29 19.58
CA VAL A 128 -11.11 17.11 18.74
C VAL A 128 -10.90 18.45 19.41
N GLU A 129 -9.64 18.79 19.62
CA GLU A 129 -9.22 20.09 20.15
C GLU A 129 -8.47 20.86 19.07
N GLY A 130 -8.84 22.12 18.83
CA GLY A 130 -8.14 22.99 17.88
C GLY A 130 -9.06 23.70 16.90
N ASP A 131 -8.47 24.28 15.84
CA ASP A 131 -9.20 25.10 14.87
C ASP A 131 -9.84 24.27 13.76
N LEU A 132 -11.13 23.97 13.94
CA LEU A 132 -11.98 23.35 12.93
C LEU A 132 -12.65 24.36 11.99
N ASN A 133 -12.34 25.65 12.14
CA ASN A 133 -12.91 26.74 11.33
C ASN A 133 -11.95 27.26 10.25
N SER A 134 -10.76 26.67 10.13
CA SER A 134 -9.80 27.06 9.10
C SER A 134 -10.45 26.98 7.71
N PRO A 135 -10.21 27.97 6.83
CA PRO A 135 -10.81 28.01 5.50
C PRO A 135 -10.33 26.83 4.65
N VAL A 136 -11.17 26.46 3.69
CA VAL A 136 -10.76 25.49 2.67
C VAL A 136 -9.71 26.15 1.78
N PRO A 137 -8.49 25.59 1.67
CA PRO A 137 -7.48 26.18 0.80
C PRO A 137 -7.93 26.11 -0.66
N PRO A 138 -7.59 27.09 -1.51
CA PRO A 138 -7.88 26.99 -2.94
C PRO A 138 -7.09 25.86 -3.59
N ILE A 139 -7.62 25.28 -4.67
CA ILE A 139 -6.88 24.35 -5.49
C ILE A 139 -5.68 25.06 -6.11
N ARG A 140 -4.50 24.49 -5.99
CA ARG A 140 -3.30 25.05 -6.61
C ARG A 140 -3.29 24.79 -8.11
N HIS A 141 -2.75 25.73 -8.86
CA HIS A 141 -2.56 25.52 -10.29
C HIS A 141 -1.44 24.52 -10.52
N SER A 142 -1.75 23.44 -11.27
CA SER A 142 -0.73 22.47 -11.66
C SER A 142 0.29 23.10 -12.64
N LYS A 143 1.54 22.72 -12.49
CA LYS A 143 2.62 23.08 -13.40
C LYS A 143 2.60 22.25 -14.69
N TYR A 144 2.02 21.06 -14.65
CA TYR A 144 2.17 20.04 -15.69
C TYR A 144 0.86 19.65 -16.38
N LEU A 145 -0.30 19.75 -15.68
CA LEU A 145 -1.58 19.34 -16.24
C LEU A 145 -2.07 20.28 -17.35
N SER A 146 -2.35 19.70 -18.51
CA SER A 146 -3.17 20.38 -19.53
C SER A 146 -4.64 20.44 -19.09
N LYS A 147 -5.43 21.26 -19.80
CA LYS A 147 -6.89 21.32 -19.60
C LYS A 147 -7.54 19.93 -19.77
N GLU A 148 -7.17 19.22 -20.82
CA GLU A 148 -7.74 17.92 -21.18
C GLU A 148 -7.43 16.87 -20.13
N GLN A 149 -6.18 16.82 -19.66
CA GLN A 149 -5.74 15.92 -18.59
C GLN A 149 -6.46 16.19 -17.26
N ALA A 150 -6.64 17.47 -16.92
CA ALA A 150 -7.36 17.84 -15.70
C ALA A 150 -8.83 17.39 -15.75
N ILE A 151 -9.49 17.55 -16.92
CA ILE A 151 -10.86 17.07 -17.12
C ILE A 151 -10.94 15.55 -17.09
N GLU A 152 -9.94 14.86 -17.62
CA GLU A 152 -9.87 13.40 -17.59
C GLU A 152 -9.68 12.87 -16.17
N ILE A 153 -8.78 13.46 -15.38
CA ILE A 153 -8.64 13.12 -13.95
C ILE A 153 -9.97 13.33 -13.22
N TYR A 154 -10.65 14.45 -13.47
CA TYR A 154 -11.96 14.72 -12.87
C TYR A 154 -13.01 13.66 -13.25
N ARG A 155 -13.03 13.23 -14.51
CA ARG A 155 -13.88 12.13 -14.96
C ARG A 155 -13.59 10.82 -14.19
N PHE A 156 -12.32 10.47 -14.01
CA PHE A 156 -11.95 9.30 -13.21
C PHE A 156 -12.37 9.43 -11.73
N MET A 157 -12.26 10.61 -11.15
CA MET A 157 -12.72 10.86 -9.78
C MET A 157 -14.25 10.70 -9.67
N LEU A 158 -15.01 11.20 -10.64
CA LEU A 158 -16.46 11.00 -10.73
C LEU A 158 -16.79 9.51 -10.85
N LEU A 159 -16.11 8.81 -11.76
CA LEU A 159 -16.31 7.40 -12.02
C LEU A 159 -16.04 6.56 -10.74
N ASN A 160 -14.95 6.85 -10.03
CA ASN A 160 -14.63 6.19 -8.77
C ASN A 160 -15.73 6.41 -7.72
N ARG A 161 -16.16 7.67 -7.51
CA ARG A 161 -17.20 8.00 -6.54
C ARG A 161 -18.51 7.27 -6.84
N LYS A 162 -18.95 7.28 -8.09
CA LYS A 162 -20.21 6.66 -8.51
C LYS A 162 -20.13 5.13 -8.47
N MET A 163 -18.99 4.54 -8.82
CA MET A 163 -18.74 3.12 -8.69
C MET A 163 -18.81 2.66 -7.22
N GLU A 164 -18.21 3.40 -6.30
CA GLU A 164 -18.26 3.07 -4.88
C GLU A 164 -19.69 3.17 -4.31
N ILE A 165 -20.47 4.15 -4.75
CA ILE A 165 -21.90 4.26 -4.39
C ILE A 165 -22.68 3.06 -4.94
N ALA A 166 -22.41 2.64 -6.18
CA ALA A 166 -23.04 1.46 -6.76
C ALA A 166 -22.67 0.17 -5.97
N LEU A 167 -21.41 0.01 -5.58
CA LEU A 167 -20.94 -1.09 -4.74
C LEU A 167 -21.62 -1.09 -3.35
N GLU A 168 -21.79 0.08 -2.74
CA GLU A 168 -22.53 0.21 -1.48
C GLU A 168 -23.97 -0.28 -1.61
N ASN A 169 -24.63 0.07 -2.70
CA ASN A 169 -25.99 -0.36 -3.00
C ASN A 169 -26.08 -1.87 -3.29
N LEU A 170 -25.11 -2.43 -4.02
CA LEU A 170 -25.02 -3.88 -4.25
C LEU A 170 -24.79 -4.65 -2.94
N TYR A 171 -23.95 -4.11 -2.03
CA TYR A 171 -23.77 -4.69 -0.70
C TYR A 171 -25.07 -4.70 0.10
N LYS A 172 -25.78 -3.57 0.15
CA LYS A 172 -27.10 -3.48 0.84
C LYS A 172 -28.14 -4.44 0.27
N GLN A 173 -28.01 -4.84 -0.99
CA GLN A 173 -28.83 -5.86 -1.64
C GLN A 173 -28.35 -7.30 -1.37
N GLY A 174 -27.28 -7.49 -0.61
CA GLY A 174 -26.73 -8.81 -0.34
C GLY A 174 -26.02 -9.48 -1.53
N LYS A 175 -25.64 -8.71 -2.57
CA LYS A 175 -24.99 -9.24 -3.77
C LYS A 175 -23.47 -9.29 -3.67
N VAL A 176 -22.88 -8.57 -2.74
CA VAL A 176 -21.43 -8.53 -2.50
C VAL A 176 -21.04 -9.62 -1.52
N VAL A 177 -20.04 -10.41 -1.87
CA VAL A 177 -19.60 -11.57 -1.08
C VAL A 177 -18.57 -11.18 0.00
N GLY A 178 -17.64 -10.28 -0.35
CA GLY A 178 -16.53 -9.88 0.53
C GLY A 178 -16.73 -8.52 1.21
N GLY A 179 -15.70 -8.07 1.90
CA GLY A 179 -15.65 -6.74 2.49
C GLY A 179 -15.34 -5.68 1.45
N VAL A 180 -16.08 -4.57 1.48
CA VAL A 180 -15.82 -3.39 0.64
C VAL A 180 -15.15 -2.30 1.46
N TYR A 181 -14.12 -1.70 0.89
CA TYR A 181 -13.33 -0.65 1.51
C TYR A 181 -13.34 0.58 0.60
N PHE A 182 -14.02 1.62 1.03
CA PHE A 182 -14.22 2.82 0.21
C PHE A 182 -13.05 3.80 0.30
N GLY A 183 -12.71 4.38 -0.85
CA GLY A 183 -11.79 5.51 -1.00
C GLY A 183 -12.49 6.87 -0.97
N LEU A 184 -13.73 6.96 -0.49
CA LEU A 184 -14.50 8.20 -0.43
C LEU A 184 -13.73 9.29 0.34
N GLY A 185 -13.53 10.45 -0.30
CA GLY A 185 -12.72 11.55 0.21
C GLY A 185 -11.23 11.45 -0.17
N GLN A 186 -10.82 10.39 -0.87
CA GLN A 186 -9.44 10.10 -1.28
C GLN A 186 -9.29 10.00 -2.81
N GLU A 187 -10.35 10.32 -3.57
CA GLU A 187 -10.38 10.16 -5.03
C GLU A 187 -9.31 10.98 -5.74
N ALA A 188 -9.05 12.21 -5.26
CA ALA A 188 -7.99 13.04 -5.83
C ALA A 188 -6.61 12.39 -5.66
N CYS A 189 -6.33 11.81 -4.48
CA CYS A 189 -5.07 11.12 -4.23
C CYS A 189 -4.93 9.89 -5.14
N SER A 190 -5.92 9.01 -5.14
CA SER A 190 -5.87 7.76 -5.88
C SER A 190 -5.81 7.95 -7.40
N CYS A 191 -6.67 8.83 -7.94
CA CYS A 191 -6.72 9.06 -9.39
C CYS A 191 -5.53 9.88 -9.90
N ALA A 192 -5.22 11.01 -9.26
CA ALA A 192 -4.20 11.90 -9.79
C ALA A 192 -2.78 11.33 -9.66
N SER A 193 -2.46 10.60 -8.58
CA SER A 193 -1.15 9.95 -8.46
C SER A 193 -0.97 8.83 -9.48
N ALA A 194 -1.99 7.99 -9.68
CA ALA A 194 -1.93 6.92 -10.68
C ALA A 194 -1.86 7.46 -12.12
N TYR A 195 -2.47 8.63 -12.38
CA TYR A 195 -2.46 9.28 -13.69
C TYR A 195 -1.07 9.78 -14.10
N ALA A 196 -0.17 9.95 -13.15
CA ALA A 196 1.22 10.33 -13.43
C ALA A 196 2.10 9.17 -13.95
N LEU A 197 1.64 7.93 -13.91
CA LEU A 197 2.40 6.76 -14.37
C LEU A 197 2.32 6.58 -15.88
N ASP A 198 3.44 6.25 -16.49
CA ASP A 198 3.51 5.84 -17.89
C ASP A 198 3.04 4.39 -18.07
N SER A 199 2.85 3.96 -19.32
CA SER A 199 2.37 2.61 -19.67
C SER A 199 3.27 1.49 -19.16
N ASP A 200 4.59 1.73 -19.13
CA ASP A 200 5.61 0.76 -18.74
C ASP A 200 5.88 0.71 -17.23
N ASP A 201 5.31 1.66 -16.50
CA ASP A 201 5.44 1.75 -15.06
C ASP A 201 4.59 0.69 -14.35
N TRP A 202 5.04 0.32 -13.18
CA TRP A 202 4.39 -0.69 -12.35
C TRP A 202 3.68 -0.05 -11.17
N PHE A 203 2.57 -0.67 -10.76
CA PHE A 203 1.86 -0.21 -9.59
C PHE A 203 1.30 -1.37 -8.76
N ALA A 204 1.13 -1.09 -7.48
CA ALA A 204 0.50 -1.98 -6.52
C ALA A 204 -0.43 -1.15 -5.64
N PRO A 205 -1.75 -1.13 -5.92
CA PRO A 205 -2.69 -0.33 -5.18
C PRO A 205 -3.01 -0.96 -3.82
N MET A 206 -3.43 -0.15 -2.86
CA MET A 206 -4.18 -0.65 -1.71
C MET A 206 -5.63 -0.97 -2.08
N ILE A 207 -6.32 -1.65 -1.18
CA ILE A 207 -7.75 -1.99 -1.30
C ILE A 207 -8.66 -0.77 -1.51
N ARG A 208 -8.23 0.46 -1.14
CA ARG A 208 -9.00 1.71 -1.30
C ARG A 208 -8.69 2.45 -2.59
N ASN A 209 -7.62 2.09 -3.30
CA ASN A 209 -7.20 2.80 -4.50
C ASN A 209 -7.95 2.32 -5.75
N GLN A 210 -9.27 2.21 -5.66
CA GLN A 210 -10.09 1.82 -6.80
C GLN A 210 -10.00 2.85 -7.94
N GLY A 211 -9.81 4.13 -7.62
CA GLY A 211 -9.52 5.16 -8.60
C GLY A 211 -8.26 4.89 -9.42
N ALA A 212 -7.21 4.35 -8.80
CA ALA A 212 -6.01 3.96 -9.53
C ALA A 212 -6.26 2.80 -10.51
N LEU A 213 -7.14 1.86 -10.16
CA LEU A 213 -7.54 0.78 -11.07
C LEU A 213 -8.23 1.34 -12.32
N LEU A 214 -9.17 2.27 -12.14
CA LEU A 214 -9.90 2.92 -13.24
C LEU A 214 -8.94 3.68 -14.16
N VAL A 215 -8.04 4.47 -13.61
CA VAL A 215 -7.01 5.21 -14.36
C VAL A 215 -6.11 4.26 -15.15
N ARG A 216 -5.78 3.11 -14.59
CA ARG A 216 -4.92 2.11 -15.24
C ARG A 216 -5.69 1.13 -16.14
N GLY A 217 -6.94 1.45 -16.50
CA GLY A 217 -7.73 0.79 -17.55
C GLY A 217 -8.50 -0.46 -17.10
N PHE A 218 -8.76 -0.62 -15.80
CA PHE A 218 -9.79 -1.56 -15.35
C PHE A 218 -11.17 -0.89 -15.49
N GLY A 219 -12.16 -1.65 -15.94
CA GLY A 219 -13.54 -1.18 -16.00
C GLY A 219 -14.21 -1.21 -14.63
N ALA A 220 -15.23 -0.38 -14.43
CA ALA A 220 -16.04 -0.41 -13.22
C ALA A 220 -16.70 -1.78 -13.01
N ARG A 221 -17.12 -2.45 -14.09
CA ARG A 221 -17.68 -3.81 -14.05
C ARG A 221 -16.69 -4.83 -13.51
N ASP A 222 -15.39 -4.73 -13.85
CA ASP A 222 -14.37 -5.67 -13.39
C ASP A 222 -14.30 -5.66 -11.87
N THR A 223 -14.30 -4.47 -11.29
CA THR A 223 -14.33 -4.26 -9.84
C THR A 223 -15.64 -4.78 -9.24
N MET A 224 -16.80 -4.46 -9.82
CA MET A 224 -18.09 -4.93 -9.32
C MET A 224 -18.22 -6.46 -9.40
N MET A 225 -17.82 -7.07 -10.54
CA MET A 225 -17.80 -8.52 -10.69
C MET A 225 -16.88 -9.19 -9.68
N GLN A 226 -15.73 -8.57 -9.41
CA GLN A 226 -14.77 -9.08 -8.43
C GLN A 226 -15.39 -9.13 -7.01
N TYR A 227 -16.04 -8.04 -6.56
CA TYR A 227 -16.69 -7.99 -5.26
C TYR A 227 -17.93 -8.91 -5.15
N MET A 228 -18.55 -9.25 -6.27
CA MET A 228 -19.65 -10.21 -6.34
C MET A 228 -19.17 -11.65 -6.59
N ALA A 229 -17.87 -11.91 -6.67
CA ALA A 229 -17.27 -13.20 -6.95
C ALA A 229 -17.82 -13.87 -8.24
N LYS A 230 -18.01 -13.10 -9.30
CA LYS A 230 -18.54 -13.58 -10.57
C LYS A 230 -17.53 -14.40 -11.36
N ALA A 231 -18.01 -15.32 -12.20
CA ALA A 231 -17.17 -16.14 -13.07
C ALA A 231 -16.30 -15.32 -14.04
N ASP A 232 -16.83 -14.18 -14.50
CA ASP A 232 -16.14 -13.27 -15.41
C ASP A 232 -15.27 -12.21 -14.68
N SER A 233 -15.17 -12.29 -13.36
CA SER A 233 -14.32 -11.40 -12.58
C SER A 233 -12.82 -11.66 -12.82
N PRO A 234 -11.93 -10.71 -12.50
CA PRO A 234 -10.48 -10.90 -12.62
C PRO A 234 -9.94 -12.18 -11.98
N THR A 235 -10.50 -12.62 -10.85
CA THR A 235 -10.13 -13.88 -10.18
C THR A 235 -11.04 -15.06 -10.54
N LYS A 236 -11.98 -14.88 -11.46
CA LYS A 236 -12.95 -15.92 -11.86
C LYS A 236 -13.75 -16.45 -10.67
N GLY A 237 -14.10 -15.57 -9.75
CA GLY A 237 -14.87 -15.89 -8.54
C GLY A 237 -14.08 -16.51 -7.40
N ARG A 238 -12.75 -16.63 -7.48
CA ARG A 238 -11.92 -17.23 -6.43
C ARG A 238 -11.66 -16.30 -5.24
N ASP A 239 -11.84 -15.01 -5.44
CA ASP A 239 -11.77 -14.00 -4.39
C ASP A 239 -12.95 -13.03 -4.55
N GLY A 240 -13.55 -12.59 -3.44
CA GLY A 240 -14.66 -11.64 -3.41
C GLY A 240 -14.25 -10.25 -2.90
N THR A 241 -12.96 -9.94 -2.90
CA THR A 241 -12.40 -8.65 -2.50
C THR A 241 -11.53 -8.05 -3.59
N SER A 242 -10.77 -7.01 -3.29
CA SER A 242 -9.89 -6.38 -4.28
C SER A 242 -8.54 -7.10 -4.49
N HIS A 243 -8.36 -8.33 -3.99
CA HIS A 243 -7.11 -9.09 -4.15
C HIS A 243 -6.99 -9.71 -5.54
N PHE A 244 -6.69 -8.90 -6.52
CA PHE A 244 -6.38 -9.35 -7.88
C PHE A 244 -5.28 -8.49 -8.50
N GLY A 245 -4.53 -9.04 -9.43
CA GLY A 245 -3.47 -8.35 -10.18
C GLY A 245 -3.55 -8.64 -11.66
N ASP A 246 -2.81 -7.88 -12.44
CA ASP A 246 -2.65 -8.06 -13.88
C ASP A 246 -1.24 -7.65 -14.28
N ILE A 247 -0.30 -8.56 -14.09
CA ILE A 247 1.12 -8.32 -14.39
C ILE A 247 1.45 -8.39 -15.88
N GLU A 248 0.57 -8.99 -16.68
CA GLU A 248 0.84 -9.22 -18.11
C GLU A 248 0.44 -8.03 -18.98
N LYS A 249 -0.69 -7.39 -18.65
CA LYS A 249 -1.28 -6.34 -19.49
C LYS A 249 -1.19 -4.96 -18.88
N ARG A 250 -1.18 -4.85 -17.54
CA ARG A 250 -1.29 -3.58 -16.84
C ARG A 250 -0.15 -3.29 -15.85
N ASN A 251 0.84 -4.17 -15.77
CA ASN A 251 1.95 -4.05 -14.81
C ASN A 251 1.45 -3.85 -13.36
N MET A 252 0.38 -4.55 -12.99
CA MET A 252 -0.26 -4.43 -11.70
C MET A 252 0.05 -5.62 -10.80
N VAL A 253 0.69 -5.34 -9.66
CA VAL A 253 0.79 -6.31 -8.56
C VAL A 253 -0.49 -6.25 -7.72
N SER A 254 -1.01 -7.41 -7.33
CA SER A 254 -2.22 -7.52 -6.51
C SER A 254 -2.10 -6.76 -5.18
N PRO A 255 -3.14 -6.05 -4.74
CA PRO A 255 -3.27 -5.70 -3.33
C PRO A 255 -3.13 -6.92 -2.43
N ILE A 256 -2.57 -6.73 -1.24
CA ILE A 256 -2.41 -7.77 -0.23
C ILE A 256 -2.86 -7.25 1.14
N SER A 257 -3.23 -8.18 2.03
CA SER A 257 -3.71 -7.83 3.36
C SER A 257 -2.59 -7.50 4.35
N MET A 258 -1.35 -7.93 4.07
CA MET A 258 -0.16 -7.61 4.85
C MET A 258 0.33 -6.22 4.49
N LEU A 259 -0.12 -5.23 5.29
CA LEU A 259 0.18 -3.82 5.02
C LEU A 259 1.69 -3.55 5.10
N GLY A 260 2.21 -2.89 4.08
CA GLY A 260 3.63 -2.56 3.93
C GLY A 260 4.41 -3.50 3.01
N ASP A 261 3.99 -4.76 2.84
CA ASP A 261 4.72 -5.76 2.05
C ASP A 261 4.81 -5.42 0.55
N LEU A 262 3.89 -4.61 0.03
CA LEU A 262 3.97 -4.14 -1.36
C LEU A 262 5.18 -3.23 -1.62
N ILE A 263 5.72 -2.58 -0.59
CA ILE A 263 6.88 -1.70 -0.71
C ILE A 263 8.13 -2.48 -1.13
N PRO A 264 8.58 -3.52 -0.41
CA PRO A 264 9.70 -4.34 -0.85
C PRO A 264 9.40 -5.09 -2.16
N VAL A 265 8.14 -5.50 -2.40
CA VAL A 265 7.76 -6.16 -3.68
C VAL A 265 7.98 -5.20 -4.85
N LEU A 266 7.48 -3.98 -4.80
CA LEU A 266 7.67 -2.98 -5.87
C LEU A 266 9.13 -2.53 -5.97
N SER A 267 9.86 -2.49 -4.87
CA SER A 267 11.32 -2.28 -4.89
C SER A 267 12.02 -3.41 -5.66
N GLY A 268 11.59 -4.66 -5.49
CA GLY A 268 12.07 -5.81 -6.26
C GLY A 268 11.75 -5.71 -7.75
N VAL A 269 10.54 -5.24 -8.09
CA VAL A 269 10.15 -4.99 -9.49
C VAL A 269 11.05 -3.92 -10.13
N ALA A 270 11.27 -2.79 -9.44
CA ALA A 270 12.16 -1.73 -9.91
C ALA A 270 13.62 -2.23 -10.06
N LEU A 271 14.08 -3.06 -9.14
CA LEU A 271 15.40 -3.69 -9.24
C LEU A 271 15.48 -4.61 -10.46
N GLY A 272 14.47 -5.45 -10.68
CA GLY A 272 14.40 -6.34 -11.83
C GLY A 272 14.42 -5.58 -13.17
N ALA A 273 13.69 -4.48 -13.28
CA ALA A 273 13.72 -3.61 -14.45
C ALA A 273 15.12 -3.00 -14.68
N ARG A 274 15.73 -2.50 -13.61
CA ARG A 274 17.09 -1.93 -13.68
C ARG A 274 18.14 -2.97 -14.10
N LEU A 275 18.06 -4.20 -13.62
CA LEU A 275 18.93 -5.29 -14.06
C LEU A 275 18.75 -5.62 -15.55
N GLN A 276 17.63 -5.24 -16.13
CA GLN A 276 17.34 -5.33 -17.56
C GLN A 276 17.74 -4.04 -18.33
N GLY A 277 18.38 -3.09 -17.67
CA GLY A 277 18.79 -1.82 -18.26
C GLY A 277 17.68 -0.78 -18.42
N ARG A 278 16.56 -0.94 -17.69
CA ARG A 278 15.41 -0.03 -17.69
C ARG A 278 15.24 0.65 -16.35
N ASN A 279 14.98 1.95 -16.35
CA ASN A 279 14.47 2.65 -15.19
C ASN A 279 12.96 2.81 -15.36
N ILE A 280 12.21 2.41 -14.36
CA ILE A 280 10.75 2.54 -14.31
C ILE A 280 10.35 3.17 -12.98
N ALA A 281 9.18 3.76 -12.94
CA ALA A 281 8.52 4.03 -11.68
C ALA A 281 7.75 2.78 -11.22
N ALA A 282 7.88 2.48 -9.92
CA ALA A 282 7.14 1.41 -9.25
C ALA A 282 6.37 2.06 -8.10
N MET A 283 5.08 2.37 -8.33
CA MET A 283 4.24 3.12 -7.39
C MET A 283 3.42 2.19 -6.52
N THR A 284 3.40 2.47 -5.22
CA THR A 284 2.48 1.84 -4.28
C THR A 284 1.93 2.85 -3.28
N TRP A 285 0.78 2.53 -2.70
CA TRP A 285 0.11 3.33 -1.68
C TRP A 285 0.12 2.60 -0.35
N ILE A 286 0.12 3.37 0.73
CA ILE A 286 0.01 2.84 2.08
C ILE A 286 -0.72 3.84 2.98
N GLY A 287 -1.57 3.35 3.86
CA GLY A 287 -2.20 4.20 4.90
C GLY A 287 -1.23 4.58 6.02
N ASP A 288 -1.62 5.57 6.80
CA ASP A 288 -0.89 6.05 7.98
C ASP A 288 -0.53 4.93 8.97
N GLY A 289 -1.47 4.02 9.27
CA GLY A 289 -1.22 2.87 10.14
C GLY A 289 -0.17 1.90 9.59
N GLY A 290 -0.22 1.62 8.28
CA GLY A 290 0.74 0.72 7.62
C GLY A 290 2.17 1.26 7.62
N GLN A 291 2.33 2.58 7.70
CA GLN A 291 3.64 3.23 7.79
C GLN A 291 4.44 2.87 9.06
N SER A 292 3.82 2.25 10.05
CA SER A 292 4.49 1.85 11.29
C SER A 292 4.85 0.36 11.33
N THR A 293 4.67 -0.39 10.23
CA THR A 293 5.10 -1.79 10.13
C THR A 293 6.60 -1.90 9.84
N GLY A 294 7.25 -2.93 10.37
CA GLY A 294 8.69 -3.16 10.17
C GLY A 294 9.07 -3.29 8.70
N VAL A 295 8.27 -4.03 7.92
CA VAL A 295 8.49 -4.26 6.50
C VAL A 295 8.47 -2.97 5.67
N THR A 296 7.69 -1.96 6.09
CA THR A 296 7.71 -0.63 5.48
C THR A 296 9.08 0.01 5.59
N TYR A 297 9.67 0.02 6.78
CA TYR A 297 11.02 0.59 7.00
C TYR A 297 12.09 -0.15 6.21
N GLU A 298 12.04 -1.47 6.22
CA GLU A 298 13.00 -2.32 5.50
C GLU A 298 12.90 -2.11 3.98
N GLY A 299 11.67 -2.09 3.44
CA GLY A 299 11.42 -1.91 2.01
C GLY A 299 11.86 -0.54 1.49
N ILE A 300 11.55 0.54 2.22
CA ILE A 300 11.97 1.90 1.85
C ILE A 300 13.51 2.02 1.94
N ASN A 301 14.11 1.51 3.01
CA ASN A 301 15.55 1.55 3.17
C ASN A 301 16.27 0.76 2.06
N PHE A 302 15.76 -0.40 1.69
CA PHE A 302 16.28 -1.17 0.56
C PHE A 302 16.21 -0.38 -0.74
N ALA A 303 15.06 0.23 -1.05
CA ALA A 303 14.89 1.06 -2.23
C ALA A 303 15.85 2.27 -2.23
N ALA A 304 16.03 2.91 -1.07
CA ALA A 304 16.93 4.05 -0.92
C ALA A 304 18.40 3.66 -1.14
N VAL A 305 18.88 2.60 -0.46
CA VAL A 305 20.25 2.10 -0.60
C VAL A 305 20.56 1.68 -2.03
N GLN A 306 19.61 1.03 -2.68
CA GLN A 306 19.74 0.60 -4.06
C GLN A 306 19.38 1.69 -5.06
N ASN A 307 18.88 2.85 -4.63
CA ASN A 307 18.48 3.98 -5.47
C ASN A 307 17.43 3.57 -6.53
N LEU A 308 16.40 2.83 -6.12
CA LEU A 308 15.36 2.29 -6.99
C LEU A 308 14.25 3.30 -7.26
N GLY A 309 13.56 3.17 -8.39
CA GLY A 309 12.46 4.04 -8.78
C GLY A 309 11.14 3.77 -8.03
N LEU A 310 11.18 3.60 -6.70
CA LEU A 310 9.99 3.44 -5.88
C LEU A 310 9.30 4.79 -5.67
N VAL A 311 8.03 4.89 -5.98
CA VAL A 311 7.16 6.02 -5.63
C VAL A 311 6.18 5.55 -4.56
N LEU A 312 6.37 6.04 -3.33
CA LEU A 312 5.53 5.67 -2.20
C LEU A 312 4.56 6.79 -1.86
N VAL A 313 3.26 6.55 -2.04
CA VAL A 313 2.20 7.48 -1.66
C VAL A 313 1.61 7.06 -0.32
N VAL A 314 1.78 7.89 0.69
CA VAL A 314 1.21 7.70 2.03
C VAL A 314 -0.12 8.41 2.10
N GLU A 315 -1.20 7.64 2.19
CA GLU A 315 -2.55 8.15 2.40
C GLU A 315 -2.76 8.45 3.88
N SER A 316 -2.33 9.64 4.29
CA SER A 316 -2.45 10.15 5.66
C SER A 316 -3.90 10.59 5.91
N ASN A 317 -4.77 9.59 6.11
CA ASN A 317 -6.22 9.76 6.17
C ASN A 317 -6.79 9.82 7.59
N LEU A 318 -5.93 10.06 8.58
CA LEU A 318 -6.16 10.32 9.98
C LEU A 318 -6.56 9.11 10.84
N TRP A 319 -6.87 7.95 10.25
CA TRP A 319 -7.40 6.82 11.00
C TRP A 319 -6.84 5.47 10.52
N ALA A 320 -6.07 4.79 11.38
CA ALA A 320 -5.78 3.37 11.22
C ALA A 320 -6.90 2.55 11.87
N TYR A 321 -7.88 2.12 11.07
CA TYR A 321 -9.15 1.58 11.55
C TYR A 321 -9.82 2.59 12.50
N SER A 322 -9.83 2.35 13.81
CA SER A 322 -10.36 3.23 14.86
C SER A 322 -9.30 3.99 15.67
N THR A 323 -8.01 3.86 15.31
CA THR A 323 -6.92 4.55 15.99
C THR A 323 -6.58 5.85 15.27
N PRO A 324 -6.72 7.03 15.91
CA PRO A 324 -6.38 8.30 15.29
C PRO A 324 -4.86 8.45 15.11
N SER A 325 -4.45 9.27 14.15
CA SER A 325 -3.04 9.50 13.79
C SER A 325 -2.18 9.92 15.00
N ASP A 326 -2.72 10.75 15.90
CA ASP A 326 -2.01 11.24 17.08
C ASP A 326 -1.61 10.13 18.07
N MET A 327 -2.25 8.96 17.95
CA MET A 327 -1.95 7.76 18.75
C MET A 327 -1.12 6.71 18.00
N GLN A 328 -0.79 6.94 16.72
CA GLN A 328 -0.07 5.97 15.89
C GLN A 328 1.42 6.29 15.77
N TYR A 329 1.78 7.56 15.69
CA TYR A 329 3.16 8.01 15.48
C TYR A 329 3.43 9.34 16.15
N ARG A 330 4.72 9.56 16.45
CA ARG A 330 5.17 10.75 17.20
C ARG A 330 5.67 11.89 16.31
N CYS A 331 6.16 11.59 15.10
CA CYS A 331 6.56 12.65 14.16
C CYS A 331 5.37 13.52 13.77
N HIS A 332 5.63 14.78 13.43
CA HIS A 332 4.58 15.71 13.04
C HIS A 332 3.97 15.29 11.70
N ASP A 333 4.81 14.97 10.74
CA ASP A 333 4.41 14.49 9.42
C ASP A 333 5.11 13.16 9.09
N LEU A 334 4.41 12.26 8.41
CA LEU A 334 4.99 10.98 7.99
C LEU A 334 6.08 11.17 6.93
N ALA A 335 6.00 12.25 6.15
CA ALA A 335 7.05 12.62 5.19
C ALA A 335 8.39 12.95 5.87
N GLU A 336 8.42 13.34 7.14
CA GLU A 336 9.66 13.56 7.89
C GLU A 336 10.51 12.29 8.02
N ARG A 337 9.88 11.11 7.95
CA ARG A 337 10.60 9.83 7.97
C ARG A 337 11.54 9.65 6.77
N ALA A 338 11.25 10.31 5.66
CA ALA A 338 12.09 10.30 4.46
C ALA A 338 13.51 10.80 4.73
N ILE A 339 13.67 11.72 5.69
CA ILE A 339 14.98 12.25 6.10
C ILE A 339 15.87 11.12 6.62
N GLY A 340 15.30 10.20 7.41
CA GLY A 340 16.03 9.05 7.96
C GLY A 340 16.52 8.05 6.90
N TYR A 341 15.84 8.01 5.75
CA TYR A 341 16.23 7.16 4.61
C TYR A 341 17.15 7.89 3.61
N GLY A 342 17.32 9.21 3.75
CA GLY A 342 18.08 10.01 2.79
C GLY A 342 17.37 10.18 1.43
N ILE A 343 16.04 10.23 1.42
CA ILE A 343 15.21 10.37 0.23
C ILE A 343 14.31 11.61 0.31
N PRO A 344 13.77 12.11 -0.81
CA PRO A 344 12.78 13.18 -0.78
C PRO A 344 11.49 12.76 -0.06
N GLY A 345 10.99 13.65 0.82
CA GLY A 345 9.67 13.58 1.44
C GLY A 345 8.85 14.79 1.04
N ILE A 346 7.70 14.58 0.42
CA ILE A 346 6.82 15.63 -0.10
C ILE A 346 5.48 15.54 0.63
N ILE A 347 4.95 16.69 1.08
CA ILE A 347 3.62 16.77 1.69
C ILE A 347 2.69 17.47 0.71
N VAL A 348 1.52 16.89 0.45
CA VAL A 348 0.48 17.46 -0.41
C VAL A 348 -0.89 17.42 0.26
N ASP A 349 -1.78 18.33 -0.16
CA ASP A 349 -3.21 18.20 0.12
C ASP A 349 -3.79 17.05 -0.73
N GLY A 350 -4.04 15.91 -0.09
CA GLY A 350 -4.60 14.73 -0.75
C GLY A 350 -6.00 14.93 -1.33
N THR A 351 -6.64 16.08 -1.04
CA THR A 351 -7.93 16.48 -1.63
C THR A 351 -7.79 17.48 -2.80
N ASP A 352 -6.54 17.85 -3.16
CA ASP A 352 -6.18 18.70 -4.28
C ASP A 352 -5.53 17.87 -5.40
N ALA A 353 -6.28 17.55 -6.44
CA ALA A 353 -5.81 16.71 -7.54
C ALA A 353 -4.60 17.29 -8.28
N CYS A 354 -4.49 18.62 -8.36
CA CYS A 354 -3.35 19.26 -9.02
C CYS A 354 -2.06 19.09 -8.21
N GLN A 355 -2.11 19.28 -6.89
CA GLN A 355 -0.93 19.08 -6.03
C GLN A 355 -0.47 17.63 -6.02
N VAL A 356 -1.43 16.69 -5.92
CA VAL A 356 -1.13 15.26 -5.94
C VAL A 356 -0.49 14.87 -7.26
N TYR A 357 -1.06 15.32 -8.37
CA TYR A 357 -0.50 15.03 -9.70
C TYR A 357 0.93 15.58 -9.84
N ASP A 358 1.14 16.85 -9.51
CA ASP A 358 2.45 17.49 -9.65
C ASP A 358 3.53 16.75 -8.86
N ALA A 359 3.23 16.38 -7.61
CA ALA A 359 4.16 15.63 -6.76
C ALA A 359 4.42 14.22 -7.30
N ALA A 360 3.37 13.53 -7.76
CA ALA A 360 3.50 12.19 -8.33
C ALA A 360 4.28 12.23 -9.66
N HIS A 361 4.01 13.21 -10.52
CA HIS A 361 4.72 13.41 -11.78
C HIS A 361 6.23 13.65 -11.54
N GLU A 362 6.58 14.56 -10.63
CA GLU A 362 7.99 14.79 -10.29
C GLU A 362 8.67 13.54 -9.70
N ALA A 363 7.95 12.75 -8.91
CA ALA A 363 8.46 11.51 -8.35
C ALA A 363 8.67 10.42 -9.42
N VAL A 364 7.75 10.30 -10.38
CA VAL A 364 7.85 9.38 -11.53
C VAL A 364 9.02 9.78 -12.42
N GLU A 365 9.16 11.06 -12.76
CA GLU A 365 10.27 11.56 -13.53
C GLU A 365 11.64 11.30 -12.86
N ARG A 366 11.71 11.45 -11.53
CA ARG A 366 12.90 11.10 -10.76
C ARG A 366 13.22 9.60 -10.87
N ALA A 367 12.20 8.76 -10.78
CA ALA A 367 12.34 7.31 -10.91
C ALA A 367 12.89 6.94 -12.30
N HIS A 368 12.36 7.53 -13.36
CA HIS A 368 12.83 7.33 -14.74
C HIS A 368 14.26 7.79 -14.94
N ARG A 369 14.70 8.86 -14.28
CA ARG A 369 16.11 9.30 -14.31
C ARG A 369 17.02 8.45 -13.41
N GLY A 370 16.48 7.47 -12.65
CA GLY A 370 17.24 6.62 -11.75
C GLY A 370 17.74 7.35 -10.48
N GLU A 371 17.07 8.41 -10.07
CA GLU A 371 17.46 9.25 -8.93
C GLU A 371 16.95 8.73 -7.57
N GLY A 372 16.38 7.53 -7.55
CA GLY A 372 15.97 6.84 -6.34
C GLY A 372 14.51 7.09 -5.95
N PRO A 373 14.12 6.58 -4.75
CA PRO A 373 12.74 6.61 -4.32
C PRO A 373 12.29 8.00 -3.87
N THR A 374 10.98 8.20 -3.86
CA THR A 374 10.33 9.39 -3.33
C THR A 374 9.16 8.97 -2.44
N LEU A 375 9.00 9.62 -1.27
CA LEU A 375 7.86 9.46 -0.39
C LEU A 375 6.96 10.69 -0.50
N ILE A 376 5.69 10.47 -0.83
CA ILE A 376 4.67 11.52 -0.90
C ILE A 376 3.66 11.28 0.21
N GLU A 377 3.49 12.21 1.14
CA GLU A 377 2.42 12.18 2.12
C GLU A 377 1.25 13.02 1.64
N ALA A 378 0.13 12.36 1.32
CA ALA A 378 -1.10 13.01 0.92
C ALA A 378 -2.04 13.11 2.11
N LYS A 379 -2.28 14.35 2.59
CA LYS A 379 -3.12 14.62 3.76
C LYS A 379 -4.57 14.75 3.38
N MET A 380 -5.41 13.93 3.98
CA MET A 380 -6.85 13.87 3.71
C MET A 380 -7.59 13.24 4.87
N MET A 381 -8.86 12.93 4.71
CA MET A 381 -9.61 12.12 5.66
C MET A 381 -10.41 11.05 4.94
N ARG A 382 -10.43 9.86 5.52
CA ARG A 382 -11.36 8.81 5.13
C ARG A 382 -12.77 9.16 5.57
N MET A 383 -13.68 9.42 4.61
CA MET A 383 -15.05 9.90 4.88
C MET A 383 -16.06 8.79 5.22
N LYS A 384 -15.67 7.54 5.11
CA LYS A 384 -16.45 6.35 5.49
C LYS A 384 -15.73 5.55 6.58
N GLY A 385 -16.37 4.56 7.14
CA GLY A 385 -15.74 3.59 8.05
C GLY A 385 -14.55 2.86 7.42
N HIS A 386 -13.84 2.08 8.21
CA HIS A 386 -12.71 1.29 7.71
C HIS A 386 -13.15 0.31 6.61
N ALA A 387 -14.28 -0.35 6.84
CA ALA A 387 -14.96 -1.20 5.85
C ALA A 387 -16.45 -0.85 5.85
N ILE A 388 -17.18 -1.39 4.89
CA ILE A 388 -18.60 -1.07 4.70
C ILE A 388 -19.49 -1.38 5.94
N HIS A 389 -19.10 -2.33 6.76
CA HIS A 389 -19.81 -2.69 8.00
C HIS A 389 -19.41 -1.80 9.20
N ASP A 390 -18.40 -0.95 9.05
CA ASP A 390 -17.95 -0.04 10.10
C ASP A 390 -18.71 1.28 10.03
N ALA A 391 -19.50 1.55 11.06
CA ALA A 391 -20.28 2.77 11.16
C ALA A 391 -19.46 4.04 11.45
N ALA A 392 -18.15 3.89 11.71
CA ALA A 392 -17.23 4.98 12.07
C ALA A 392 -17.73 5.87 13.24
N SER A 393 -18.47 5.30 14.19
CA SER A 393 -19.02 6.02 15.33
C SER A 393 -17.95 6.62 16.26
N TYR A 394 -16.73 6.17 16.13
CA TYR A 394 -15.55 6.69 16.84
C TYR A 394 -15.01 8.00 16.26
N VAL A 395 -15.40 8.35 15.04
CA VAL A 395 -14.94 9.60 14.39
C VAL A 395 -15.76 10.78 14.89
N PRO A 396 -15.13 11.83 15.45
CA PRO A 396 -15.83 13.04 15.87
C PRO A 396 -16.61 13.70 14.72
N LYS A 397 -17.85 14.09 14.99
CA LYS A 397 -18.72 14.67 13.96
C LYS A 397 -18.16 15.97 13.39
N GLU A 398 -17.49 16.74 14.20
CA GLU A 398 -16.85 17.99 13.86
C GLU A 398 -15.77 17.81 12.79
N MET A 399 -15.01 16.71 12.89
CA MET A 399 -14.03 16.33 11.86
C MET A 399 -14.70 15.97 10.55
N VAL A 400 -15.79 15.21 10.61
CA VAL A 400 -16.55 14.85 9.42
C VAL A 400 -17.06 16.09 8.70
N GLU A 401 -17.63 17.06 9.45
CA GLU A 401 -18.13 18.32 8.87
C GLU A 401 -17.00 19.20 8.32
N PHE A 402 -15.84 19.20 8.98
CA PHE A 402 -14.65 19.89 8.49
C PHE A 402 -14.18 19.34 7.13
N TYR A 403 -14.11 18.03 6.99
CA TYR A 403 -13.64 17.39 5.75
C TYR A 403 -14.71 17.29 4.67
N LYS A 404 -16.00 17.34 4.99
CA LYS A 404 -17.07 17.49 3.99
C LYS A 404 -16.90 18.76 3.17
N LYS A 405 -16.46 19.86 3.78
CA LYS A 405 -16.16 21.11 3.07
C LYS A 405 -14.93 20.99 2.16
N ARG A 406 -14.11 19.97 2.37
CA ARG A 406 -12.89 19.65 1.62
C ARG A 406 -13.06 18.47 0.67
N ASP A 407 -14.30 18.14 0.32
CA ASP A 407 -14.58 17.06 -0.63
C ASP A 407 -13.81 17.28 -1.94
N PRO A 408 -12.93 16.32 -2.35
CA PRO A 408 -12.05 16.49 -3.50
C PRO A 408 -12.78 16.70 -4.81
N LEU A 409 -13.95 16.05 -4.98
CA LEU A 409 -14.76 16.23 -6.19
C LEU A 409 -15.35 17.63 -6.26
N ALA A 410 -16.01 18.08 -5.20
CA ALA A 410 -16.62 19.41 -5.17
C ALA A 410 -15.57 20.52 -5.32
N ARG A 411 -14.39 20.35 -4.73
CA ARG A 411 -13.28 21.30 -4.87
C ARG A 411 -12.77 21.36 -6.30
N PHE A 412 -12.53 20.19 -6.92
CA PHE A 412 -11.99 20.14 -8.29
C PHE A 412 -13.02 20.58 -9.33
N GLU A 413 -14.30 20.26 -9.13
CA GLU A 413 -15.40 20.82 -9.91
C GLU A 413 -15.40 22.34 -9.88
N ASN A 414 -15.35 22.93 -8.67
CA ASN A 414 -15.30 24.38 -8.51
C ASN A 414 -14.11 25.01 -9.25
N TYR A 415 -12.94 24.38 -9.14
CA TYR A 415 -11.73 24.79 -9.84
C TYR A 415 -11.91 24.77 -11.36
N LEU A 416 -12.40 23.66 -11.94
CA LEU A 416 -12.55 23.51 -13.38
C LEU A 416 -13.65 24.42 -13.96
N VAL A 417 -14.77 24.56 -13.25
CA VAL A 417 -15.94 25.28 -13.76
C VAL A 417 -15.87 26.78 -13.46
N LYS A 418 -15.54 27.17 -12.22
CA LYS A 418 -15.61 28.57 -11.80
C LYS A 418 -14.29 29.31 -11.92
N GLU A 419 -13.20 28.68 -11.52
CA GLU A 419 -11.90 29.36 -11.49
C GLU A 419 -11.22 29.31 -12.85
N LYS A 420 -11.04 28.13 -13.43
CA LYS A 420 -10.38 27.95 -14.74
C LYS A 420 -11.30 28.12 -15.92
N LYS A 421 -12.59 27.93 -15.72
CA LYS A 421 -13.59 27.95 -16.81
C LYS A 421 -13.21 26.99 -17.95
N TRP A 422 -12.62 25.85 -17.59
CA TRP A 422 -12.25 24.79 -18.51
C TRP A 422 -13.43 23.91 -18.86
N LEU A 423 -14.45 23.88 -18.01
CA LEU A 423 -15.76 23.30 -18.24
C LEU A 423 -16.83 24.37 -18.01
N THR A 424 -17.84 24.37 -18.85
CA THR A 424 -19.09 25.10 -18.58
C THR A 424 -19.95 24.28 -17.60
N ALA A 425 -20.89 24.93 -16.93
CA ALA A 425 -21.83 24.22 -16.05
C ALA A 425 -22.61 23.12 -16.79
N LYS A 426 -22.93 23.35 -18.08
CA LYS A 426 -23.62 22.37 -18.92
C LYS A 426 -22.72 21.16 -19.21
N GLU A 427 -21.48 21.39 -19.68
CA GLU A 427 -20.52 20.30 -19.93
C GLU A 427 -20.25 19.47 -18.68
N ASN A 428 -20.15 20.09 -17.51
CA ASN A 428 -20.01 19.37 -16.24
C ASN A 428 -21.24 18.50 -15.92
N THR A 429 -22.44 19.02 -16.14
CA THR A 429 -23.69 18.25 -15.96
C THR A 429 -23.74 17.08 -16.94
N ASP A 430 -23.40 17.32 -18.21
CA ASP A 430 -23.41 16.32 -19.27
C ASP A 430 -22.38 15.20 -18.96
N LEU A 431 -21.17 15.56 -18.52
CA LEU A 431 -20.11 14.62 -18.08
C LEU A 431 -20.57 13.77 -16.89
N SER A 432 -21.17 14.40 -15.88
CA SER A 432 -21.69 13.67 -14.71
C SER A 432 -22.79 12.68 -15.09
N ALA A 433 -23.67 13.07 -16.02
CA ALA A 433 -24.74 12.20 -16.54
C ALA A 433 -24.19 11.07 -17.44
N GLU A 434 -23.12 11.32 -18.18
CA GLU A 434 -22.43 10.29 -18.96
C GLU A 434 -21.83 9.23 -18.03
N VAL A 435 -21.08 9.64 -17.01
CA VAL A 435 -20.49 8.74 -16.03
C VAL A 435 -21.56 7.94 -15.27
N GLU A 436 -22.70 8.55 -14.96
CA GLU A 436 -23.82 7.84 -14.32
C GLU A 436 -24.38 6.72 -15.21
N ARG A 437 -24.58 7.02 -16.51
CA ARG A 437 -25.03 6.00 -17.47
C ARG A 437 -24.02 4.88 -17.66
N GLU A 438 -22.73 5.22 -17.71
CA GLU A 438 -21.64 4.24 -17.78
C GLU A 438 -21.67 3.30 -16.58
N ILE A 439 -21.73 3.84 -15.37
CA ILE A 439 -21.77 3.02 -14.14
C ILE A 439 -23.02 2.13 -14.11
N GLU A 440 -24.17 2.62 -14.52
CA GLU A 440 -25.38 1.82 -14.55
C GLU A 440 -25.29 0.66 -15.55
N GLN A 441 -24.75 0.91 -16.75
CA GLN A 441 -24.50 -0.13 -17.75
C GLN A 441 -23.49 -1.18 -17.24
N GLU A 442 -22.37 -0.72 -16.69
CA GLU A 442 -21.34 -1.61 -16.14
C GLU A 442 -21.87 -2.42 -14.95
N ARG A 443 -22.72 -1.82 -14.11
CA ARG A 443 -23.41 -2.48 -13.00
C ARG A 443 -24.37 -3.57 -13.50
N GLU A 444 -25.15 -3.27 -14.52
CA GLU A 444 -26.09 -4.24 -15.10
C GLU A 444 -25.36 -5.46 -15.67
N ILE A 445 -24.28 -5.24 -16.43
CA ILE A 445 -23.44 -6.31 -16.95
C ILE A 445 -22.87 -7.14 -15.80
N ALA A 446 -22.33 -6.49 -14.77
CA ALA A 446 -21.72 -7.17 -13.63
C ALA A 446 -22.74 -8.01 -12.83
N VAL A 447 -23.95 -7.49 -12.63
CA VAL A 447 -25.02 -8.22 -11.91
C VAL A 447 -25.47 -9.46 -12.69
N ASN A 448 -25.59 -9.35 -14.02
CA ASN A 448 -26.04 -10.43 -14.88
C ASN A 448 -24.95 -11.45 -15.24
N SER A 449 -23.69 -11.16 -14.94
CA SER A 449 -22.59 -12.12 -15.11
C SER A 449 -22.83 -13.38 -14.27
N PRO A 450 -22.49 -14.58 -14.79
CA PRO A 450 -22.75 -15.83 -14.08
C PRO A 450 -21.92 -15.99 -12.80
N MET A 451 -22.41 -16.82 -11.89
CA MET A 451 -21.62 -17.29 -10.76
C MET A 451 -20.70 -18.43 -11.24
N PRO A 452 -19.48 -18.57 -10.65
CA PRO A 452 -18.61 -19.71 -10.97
C PRO A 452 -19.26 -21.03 -10.53
N THR A 453 -18.97 -22.10 -11.27
CA THR A 453 -19.39 -23.43 -10.84
C THR A 453 -18.44 -23.96 -9.75
N PRO A 454 -18.89 -24.86 -8.86
CA PRO A 454 -18.02 -25.46 -7.84
C PRO A 454 -16.77 -26.12 -8.42
N GLU A 455 -16.89 -26.79 -9.59
CA GLU A 455 -15.79 -27.47 -10.27
C GLU A 455 -14.70 -26.51 -10.73
N SER A 456 -15.06 -25.24 -11.01
CA SER A 456 -14.10 -24.22 -11.41
C SER A 456 -13.11 -23.84 -10.30
N ALA A 457 -13.41 -24.18 -9.04
CA ALA A 457 -12.52 -23.96 -7.92
C ALA A 457 -11.26 -24.84 -7.95
N GLU A 458 -11.36 -26.02 -8.54
CA GLU A 458 -10.25 -26.99 -8.61
C GLU A 458 -9.21 -26.62 -9.68
N GLY A 459 -9.67 -25.98 -10.77
CA GLY A 459 -8.79 -25.62 -11.89
C GLY A 459 -7.93 -24.38 -11.63
N GLY A 460 -6.70 -24.37 -12.10
CA GLY A 460 -5.79 -23.22 -12.06
C GLY A 460 -5.18 -22.91 -10.68
N VAL A 461 -5.33 -23.81 -9.70
CA VAL A 461 -4.66 -23.71 -8.39
C VAL A 461 -3.21 -24.19 -8.51
N PHE A 462 -3.04 -25.26 -9.25
CA PHE A 462 -1.73 -25.83 -9.58
C PHE A 462 -1.51 -25.78 -11.09
N CYS A 463 -0.28 -26.03 -11.50
CA CYS A 463 0.04 -26.18 -12.90
C CYS A 463 -0.52 -27.46 -13.48
N GLU A 464 -1.48 -27.35 -14.39
CA GLU A 464 -2.19 -28.50 -14.97
C GLU A 464 -1.68 -28.90 -16.36
N ASN A 465 -1.04 -27.97 -17.08
CA ASN A 465 -0.72 -28.14 -18.49
C ASN A 465 0.78 -28.06 -18.80
N GLY A 466 1.60 -28.79 -18.03
CA GLY A 466 3.05 -28.76 -18.24
C GLY A 466 3.57 -27.33 -18.05
N CYS A 467 3.35 -26.79 -16.89
CA CYS A 467 3.96 -25.55 -16.46
C CYS A 467 5.39 -25.59 -16.92
N HIS A 468 5.73 -24.55 -17.61
CA HIS A 468 7.10 -24.33 -18.01
C HIS A 468 8.01 -24.69 -16.85
N ASP A 469 8.77 -25.77 -17.01
CA ASP A 469 9.94 -25.94 -16.18
C ASP A 469 10.59 -24.59 -16.13
N ILE A 470 10.54 -23.92 -14.98
CA ILE A 470 11.31 -22.70 -14.78
C ILE A 470 12.75 -23.16 -14.94
N LYS A 471 13.21 -23.15 -16.20
CA LYS A 471 14.63 -23.36 -16.46
C LYS A 471 15.29 -22.07 -15.95
N PRO A 472 15.98 -22.12 -14.80
CA PRO A 472 16.63 -20.94 -14.30
C PRO A 472 17.55 -20.44 -15.41
N LYS A 473 17.39 -19.19 -15.80
CA LYS A 473 18.18 -18.54 -16.86
C LYS A 473 19.68 -18.61 -16.53
N TYR A 474 19.98 -18.74 -15.27
CA TYR A 474 21.28 -19.07 -14.70
C TYR A 474 21.17 -20.51 -14.21
N GLY A 475 21.77 -21.45 -14.94
CA GLY A 475 21.71 -22.85 -14.58
C GLY A 475 22.06 -23.04 -13.11
N MET A 476 21.22 -23.80 -12.40
CA MET A 476 21.62 -24.31 -11.09
C MET A 476 23.03 -24.89 -11.23
N PRO A 477 23.94 -24.65 -10.27
CA PRO A 477 25.24 -25.28 -10.30
C PRO A 477 24.98 -26.77 -10.54
N LYS A 478 25.57 -27.32 -11.62
CA LYS A 478 25.37 -28.71 -11.95
C LYS A 478 25.88 -29.55 -10.81
N VAL A 479 24.99 -29.97 -9.94
CA VAL A 479 25.34 -30.84 -8.81
C VAL A 479 25.86 -32.11 -9.42
N LYS A 480 27.12 -32.41 -9.19
CA LYS A 480 27.78 -33.53 -9.78
C LYS A 480 27.09 -34.81 -9.33
N LYS A 481 26.57 -35.61 -10.31
CA LYS A 481 25.86 -36.85 -10.02
C LYS A 481 26.73 -37.72 -9.09
N GLY A 482 26.17 -38.15 -7.96
CA GLY A 482 26.88 -38.91 -6.92
C GLY A 482 27.57 -38.11 -5.81
N SER A 483 27.52 -36.76 -5.85
CA SER A 483 27.98 -35.93 -4.72
C SER A 483 27.00 -36.02 -3.54
N ALA A 484 27.45 -35.63 -2.32
CA ALA A 484 26.58 -35.61 -1.14
C ALA A 484 25.34 -34.75 -1.36
N ALA A 485 25.49 -33.57 -1.97
CA ALA A 485 24.41 -32.68 -2.31
C ALA A 485 23.41 -33.29 -3.33
N TYR A 486 23.87 -34.15 -4.26
CA TYR A 486 22.98 -34.84 -5.18
C TYR A 486 22.15 -35.91 -4.47
N LYS A 487 22.72 -36.62 -3.50
CA LYS A 487 22.01 -37.65 -2.71
C LYS A 487 20.96 -36.99 -1.78
N GLU A 488 21.25 -35.85 -1.21
CA GLU A 488 20.27 -35.07 -0.42
C GLU A 488 19.08 -34.61 -1.29
N THR A 489 19.33 -34.22 -2.54
CA THR A 489 18.27 -33.77 -3.45
C THR A 489 17.40 -34.96 -3.93
N GLU A 490 17.99 -36.12 -4.20
CA GLU A 490 17.25 -37.36 -4.52
C GLU A 490 16.40 -37.81 -3.31
N ALA A 491 16.95 -37.79 -2.11
CA ALA A 491 16.21 -38.16 -0.91
C ALA A 491 15.01 -37.23 -0.65
N ALA A 492 15.14 -35.94 -0.94
CA ALA A 492 14.06 -34.95 -0.78
C ALA A 492 12.93 -35.13 -1.83
N VAL A 493 13.23 -35.67 -3.04
CA VAL A 493 12.24 -35.91 -4.08
C VAL A 493 11.41 -37.19 -3.81
N HIS A 494 11.97 -38.12 -3.07
CA HIS A 494 11.28 -39.39 -2.73
C HIS A 494 10.45 -39.31 -1.44
N LEU A 495 10.45 -38.16 -0.75
CA LEU A 495 9.63 -37.89 0.45
C LEU A 495 8.33 -37.11 0.15
N LYS A 496 7.92 -37.02 -1.11
CA LYS A 496 6.63 -36.45 -1.52
C LYS A 496 5.64 -37.49 -1.98
#